data_c4fb6e53bde75c0b57f4c6df9938a96a
#
_entry.id   c4fb6e53bde75c0b57f4c6df9938a96a
#
_cell.length_a   1.000
_cell.length_b   1.000
_cell.length_c   1.000
_cell.angle_alpha   90.00
_cell.angle_beta   90.00
_cell.angle_gamma   90.00
#
_symmetry.space_group_name_H-M   'P 1'
#
loop_
_entity.id
_entity.type
_entity.pdbx_description
1 polymer ?
#
loop_
_entity_poly.entity_id
_entity_poly.type
_entity_poly.pdbx_seq_one_letter_code
_entity_poly.pdbx_strand_id
1 'polypeptide(L)'
;MLWHVIKNLKLTIKETYYSLVKEFGTNDPLKIIKELGIIVQFANLGENKGLYHTLKIDNITYHCIHINNNLSSKEQRYTLAHELGHYILHKGSNLHFLRRVTNTPLSRQEIEADLFASYFIVSDEEIKEINNLTYISESYKLNYRICEKRLEYIFN
;
A
#
# COMPACT_ATOMS: atom_id res chain seq x y z
N MET A 1 15.49 6.78 -12.19
CA MET A 1 16.68 6.94 -11.31
C MET A 1 16.49 7.86 -10.12
N LEU A 2 15.51 8.72 -10.13
CA LEU A 2 15.15 9.57 -8.96
C LEU A 2 14.73 8.73 -7.72
N TRP A 3 14.17 7.56 -7.93
CA TRP A 3 13.71 6.67 -6.85
C TRP A 3 14.80 6.33 -5.82
N HIS A 4 16.05 6.13 -6.26
CA HIS A 4 17.17 5.89 -5.35
C HIS A 4 17.51 7.10 -4.47
N VAL A 5 17.26 8.31 -4.95
CA VAL A 5 17.47 9.58 -4.23
C VAL A 5 16.31 9.84 -3.25
N ILE A 6 15.08 9.64 -3.71
CA ILE A 6 13.85 9.80 -2.90
C ILE A 6 13.85 8.89 -1.68
N LYS A 7 14.41 7.68 -1.84
CA LYS A 7 14.55 6.66 -0.80
C LYS A 7 15.35 7.08 0.43
N ASN A 8 16.18 8.10 0.31
CA ASN A 8 17.02 8.63 1.39
C ASN A 8 16.44 9.91 2.02
N LEU A 9 15.36 10.47 1.46
CA LEU A 9 14.65 11.60 2.02
C LEU A 9 13.60 11.12 3.01
N LYS A 10 13.47 11.80 4.14
CA LYS A 10 12.42 11.53 5.14
C LYS A 10 11.10 12.14 4.66
N LEU A 11 10.49 11.52 3.66
CA LEU A 11 9.22 11.94 3.08
C LEU A 11 8.05 11.47 3.93
N THR A 12 6.98 12.26 3.94
CA THR A 12 5.67 11.82 4.43
C THR A 12 5.08 10.74 3.50
N ILE A 13 4.09 10.01 3.98
CA ILE A 13 3.38 8.99 3.16
C ILE A 13 2.78 9.63 1.90
N LYS A 14 2.19 10.81 2.04
CA LYS A 14 1.64 11.60 0.93
C LYS A 14 2.70 11.95 -0.11
N GLU A 15 3.81 12.53 0.32
CA GLU A 15 4.92 12.89 -0.57
C GLU A 15 5.52 11.67 -1.26
N THR A 16 5.62 10.55 -0.54
CA THR A 16 6.09 9.27 -1.09
C THR A 16 5.18 8.80 -2.23
N TYR A 17 3.85 8.82 -2.03
CA TYR A 17 2.89 8.47 -3.08
C TYR A 17 3.03 9.36 -4.31
N TYR A 18 3.00 10.68 -4.14
CA TYR A 18 3.10 11.61 -5.28
C TYR A 18 4.44 11.51 -6.01
N SER A 19 5.53 11.26 -5.29
CA SER A 19 6.84 11.04 -5.89
C SER A 19 6.88 9.79 -6.75
N LEU A 20 6.25 8.70 -6.30
CA LEU A 20 6.12 7.46 -7.08
C LEU A 20 5.29 7.66 -8.34
N VAL A 21 4.11 8.27 -8.21
CA VAL A 21 3.23 8.51 -9.35
C VAL A 21 3.93 9.40 -10.40
N LYS A 22 4.67 10.41 -9.95
CA LYS A 22 5.46 11.28 -10.83
C LYS A 22 6.61 10.53 -11.52
N GLU A 23 7.35 9.71 -10.78
CA GLU A 23 8.50 8.94 -11.30
C GLU A 23 8.06 7.94 -12.37
N PHE A 24 7.00 7.20 -12.10
CA PHE A 24 6.52 6.13 -13.00
C PHE A 24 5.45 6.58 -14.00
N GLY A 25 4.97 7.81 -13.91
CA GLY A 25 3.96 8.37 -14.82
C GLY A 25 2.60 7.65 -14.75
N THR A 26 2.31 6.97 -13.65
CA THR A 26 1.08 6.19 -13.46
C THR A 26 0.70 6.09 -12.00
N ASN A 27 -0.61 6.00 -11.72
CA ASN A 27 -1.13 5.67 -10.39
C ASN A 27 -1.63 4.21 -10.32
N ASP A 28 -1.26 3.35 -11.28
CA ASP A 28 -1.57 1.92 -11.24
C ASP A 28 -0.51 1.19 -10.38
N PRO A 29 -0.87 0.68 -9.18
CA PRO A 29 0.09 0.05 -8.30
C PRO A 29 0.74 -1.18 -8.92
N LEU A 30 0.04 -1.94 -9.76
CA LEU A 30 0.60 -3.11 -10.44
C LEU A 30 1.71 -2.73 -11.43
N LYS A 31 1.53 -1.63 -12.17
CA LYS A 31 2.56 -1.12 -13.09
C LYS A 31 3.79 -0.66 -12.31
N ILE A 32 3.60 0.12 -11.25
CA ILE A 32 4.70 0.59 -10.39
C ILE A 32 5.47 -0.59 -9.80
N ILE A 33 4.77 -1.60 -9.27
CA ILE A 33 5.37 -2.81 -8.70
C ILE A 33 6.25 -3.53 -9.73
N LYS A 34 5.77 -3.69 -10.97
CA LYS A 34 6.52 -4.32 -12.05
C LYS A 34 7.77 -3.52 -12.46
N GLU A 35 7.65 -2.20 -12.58
CA GLU A 35 8.78 -1.31 -12.88
C GLU A 35 9.85 -1.32 -11.78
N LEU A 36 9.45 -1.56 -10.52
CA LEU A 36 10.37 -1.75 -9.40
C LEU A 36 11.05 -3.13 -9.40
N GLY A 37 10.72 -4.03 -10.34
CA GLY A 37 11.28 -5.36 -10.43
C GLY A 37 10.76 -6.32 -9.36
N ILE A 38 9.61 -6.02 -8.75
CA ILE A 38 8.97 -6.88 -7.75
C ILE A 38 8.15 -7.96 -8.47
N ILE A 39 8.32 -9.21 -8.06
CA ILE A 39 7.59 -10.35 -8.61
C ILE A 39 6.17 -10.34 -8.07
N VAL A 40 5.16 -10.40 -8.95
CA VAL A 40 3.75 -10.46 -8.55
C VAL A 40 3.16 -11.80 -8.98
N GLN A 41 2.47 -12.47 -8.06
CA GLN A 41 1.72 -13.69 -8.32
C GLN A 41 0.28 -13.58 -7.81
N PHE A 42 -0.66 -14.01 -8.64
CA PHE A 42 -2.06 -14.16 -8.27
C PHE A 42 -2.34 -15.62 -7.98
N ALA A 43 -2.80 -15.93 -6.77
CA ALA A 43 -3.05 -17.30 -6.32
C ALA A 43 -4.21 -17.33 -5.32
N ASN A 44 -4.73 -18.52 -5.05
CA ASN A 44 -5.66 -18.69 -3.93
C ASN A 44 -4.88 -18.64 -2.62
N LEU A 45 -5.10 -17.61 -1.82
CA LEU A 45 -4.44 -17.41 -0.53
C LEU A 45 -5.36 -17.72 0.67
N GLY A 46 -6.47 -18.42 0.43
CA GLY A 46 -7.46 -18.69 1.47
C GLY A 46 -8.08 -17.39 2.00
N GLU A 47 -7.98 -17.14 3.30
CA GLU A 47 -8.51 -15.94 3.94
C GLU A 47 -7.59 -14.70 3.81
N ASN A 48 -6.33 -14.90 3.41
CA ASN A 48 -5.41 -13.77 3.24
C ASN A 48 -5.70 -13.01 1.94
N LYS A 49 -5.66 -11.69 2.00
CA LYS A 49 -5.86 -10.84 0.82
C LYS A 49 -4.59 -10.71 0.00
N GLY A 50 -3.46 -10.49 0.64
CA GLY A 50 -2.15 -10.34 0.03
C GLY A 50 -1.02 -10.74 0.96
N LEU A 51 0.17 -10.78 0.41
CA LEU A 51 1.39 -11.13 1.13
C LEU A 51 2.60 -10.56 0.41
N TYR A 52 3.33 -9.66 1.06
CA TYR A 52 4.68 -9.28 0.65
C TYR A 52 5.73 -10.08 1.42
N HIS A 53 6.72 -10.61 0.73
CA HIS A 53 7.88 -11.27 1.33
C HIS A 53 9.12 -11.14 0.47
N THR A 54 10.26 -11.55 1.03
CA THR A 54 11.53 -11.61 0.31
C THR A 54 12.04 -13.04 0.22
N LEU A 55 12.66 -13.37 -0.92
CA LEU A 55 13.40 -14.60 -1.13
C LEU A 55 14.85 -14.27 -1.36
N LYS A 56 15.76 -15.00 -0.74
CA LYS A 56 17.20 -14.85 -0.98
C LYS A 56 17.72 -16.11 -1.69
N ILE A 57 18.20 -15.94 -2.92
CA ILE A 57 18.74 -17.00 -3.76
C ILE A 57 20.10 -16.50 -4.26
N ASP A 58 21.17 -17.28 -4.06
CA ASP A 58 22.54 -16.96 -4.51
C ASP A 58 22.99 -15.54 -4.12
N ASN A 59 22.73 -15.13 -2.88
CA ASN A 59 22.98 -13.78 -2.35
C ASN A 59 22.18 -12.63 -3.00
N ILE A 60 21.25 -12.93 -3.92
CA ILE A 60 20.33 -11.96 -4.50
C ILE A 60 19.03 -12.00 -3.71
N THR A 61 18.54 -10.83 -3.32
CA THR A 61 17.24 -10.67 -2.65
C THR A 61 16.17 -10.33 -3.67
N TYR A 62 15.20 -11.22 -3.82
CA TYR A 62 14.01 -11.01 -4.62
C TYR A 62 12.85 -10.54 -3.74
N HIS A 63 12.10 -9.58 -4.21
CA HIS A 63 10.89 -9.08 -3.56
C HIS A 63 9.67 -9.68 -4.27
N CYS A 64 8.74 -10.23 -3.50
CA CYS A 64 7.58 -10.94 -4.03
C CYS A 64 6.30 -10.42 -3.36
N ILE A 65 5.26 -10.21 -4.16
CA ILE A 65 3.90 -9.90 -3.71
C ILE A 65 2.96 -10.97 -4.24
N HIS A 66 2.23 -11.62 -3.36
CA HIS A 66 1.15 -12.52 -3.70
C HIS A 66 -0.19 -11.83 -3.46
N ILE A 67 -1.11 -11.95 -4.40
CA ILE A 67 -2.46 -11.38 -4.31
C ILE A 67 -3.47 -12.52 -4.45
N ASN A 68 -4.48 -12.50 -3.58
CA ASN A 68 -5.56 -13.47 -3.66
C ASN A 68 -6.40 -13.23 -4.93
N ASN A 69 -6.46 -14.25 -5.79
CA ASN A 69 -7.18 -14.18 -7.05
C ASN A 69 -8.71 -14.23 -6.88
N ASN A 70 -9.22 -14.55 -5.68
CA ASN A 70 -10.65 -14.53 -5.36
C ASN A 70 -11.18 -13.12 -5.03
N LEU A 71 -10.30 -12.13 -4.91
CA LEU A 71 -10.69 -10.74 -4.66
C LEU A 71 -11.26 -10.08 -5.93
N SER A 72 -12.20 -9.15 -5.74
CA SER A 72 -12.64 -8.26 -6.82
C SER A 72 -11.48 -7.38 -7.31
N SER A 73 -11.56 -6.86 -8.54
CA SER A 73 -10.52 -5.98 -9.10
C SER A 73 -10.22 -4.76 -8.22
N LYS A 74 -11.24 -4.20 -7.54
CA LYS A 74 -11.06 -3.08 -6.61
C LYS A 74 -10.27 -3.50 -5.37
N GLU A 75 -10.57 -4.66 -4.81
CA GLU A 75 -9.85 -5.20 -3.66
C GLU A 75 -8.43 -5.60 -4.02
N GLN A 76 -8.21 -6.18 -5.21
CA GLN A 76 -6.87 -6.49 -5.70
C GLN A 76 -6.02 -5.22 -5.84
N ARG A 77 -6.59 -4.14 -6.41
CA ARG A 77 -5.92 -2.85 -6.54
C ARG A 77 -5.52 -2.29 -5.17
N TYR A 78 -6.44 -2.31 -4.19
CA TYR A 78 -6.13 -1.87 -2.83
C TYR A 78 -5.03 -2.71 -2.20
N THR A 79 -5.14 -4.05 -2.30
CA THR A 79 -4.17 -4.97 -1.72
C THR A 79 -2.78 -4.81 -2.36
N LEU A 80 -2.70 -4.64 -3.68
CA LEU A 80 -1.43 -4.34 -4.37
C LEU A 80 -0.79 -3.06 -3.84
N ALA A 81 -1.58 -2.00 -3.66
CA ALA A 81 -1.09 -0.73 -3.12
C ALA A 81 -0.64 -0.87 -1.66
N HIS A 82 -1.35 -1.66 -0.85
CA HIS A 82 -1.01 -1.96 0.53
C HIS A 82 0.33 -2.71 0.65
N GLU A 83 0.50 -3.79 -0.13
CA GLU A 83 1.75 -4.57 -0.13
C GLU A 83 2.94 -3.75 -0.72
N LEU A 84 2.67 -2.88 -1.69
CA LEU A 84 3.64 -1.89 -2.15
C LEU A 84 4.03 -0.92 -1.03
N GLY A 85 3.07 -0.50 -0.21
CA GLY A 85 3.31 0.31 1.00
C GLY A 85 4.31 -0.36 1.94
N HIS A 86 4.16 -1.63 2.23
CA HIS A 86 5.12 -2.38 3.04
C HIS A 86 6.51 -2.40 2.42
N TYR A 87 6.62 -2.63 1.12
CA TYR A 87 7.91 -2.59 0.42
C TYR A 87 8.58 -1.23 0.49
N ILE A 88 7.82 -0.15 0.33
CA ILE A 88 8.34 1.22 0.24
C ILE A 88 8.69 1.78 1.61
N LEU A 89 7.76 1.65 2.57
CA LEU A 89 7.82 2.34 3.86
C LEU A 89 8.55 1.53 4.93
N HIS A 90 8.52 0.19 4.84
CA HIS A 90 8.95 -0.70 5.92
C HIS A 90 10.05 -1.67 5.52
N LYS A 91 11.08 -1.17 4.83
CA LYS A 91 12.22 -1.99 4.40
C LYS A 91 12.87 -2.73 5.56
N GLY A 92 13.04 -4.04 5.34
CA GLY A 92 13.75 -4.93 6.27
C GLY A 92 12.91 -5.46 7.43
N SER A 93 11.63 -5.10 7.53
CA SER A 93 10.74 -5.71 8.50
C SER A 93 10.13 -7.00 7.94
N ASN A 94 10.54 -8.15 8.48
CA ASN A 94 9.89 -9.45 8.21
C ASN A 94 8.54 -9.52 8.95
N LEU A 95 7.58 -8.69 8.56
CA LEU A 95 6.30 -8.52 9.27
C LEU A 95 5.35 -9.70 9.16
N HIS A 96 5.55 -10.59 8.18
CA HIS A 96 4.62 -11.70 7.94
C HIS A 96 4.60 -12.76 9.04
N PHE A 97 5.65 -12.84 9.84
CA PHE A 97 5.69 -13.77 10.96
C PHE A 97 4.80 -13.31 12.12
N LEU A 98 4.58 -12.02 12.29
CA LEU A 98 3.84 -11.45 13.43
C LEU A 98 2.31 -11.43 13.22
N ARG A 99 1.80 -11.42 11.99
CA ARG A 99 0.36 -11.38 11.69
C ARG A 99 -0.41 -12.61 12.16
N ARG A 100 0.24 -13.77 12.29
CA ARG A 100 -0.40 -15.04 12.70
C ARG A 100 -0.52 -15.24 14.20
N VAL A 101 0.13 -14.44 15.03
CA VAL A 101 0.34 -14.78 16.44
C VAL A 101 -0.36 -13.85 17.43
N THR A 102 -0.86 -12.68 17.02
CA THR A 102 -1.39 -11.72 17.99
C THR A 102 -2.69 -11.06 17.53
N ASN A 103 -3.74 -11.13 18.38
CA ASN A 103 -4.87 -10.20 18.44
C ASN A 103 -4.40 -8.79 18.89
N THR A 104 -3.27 -8.31 18.38
CA THR A 104 -2.75 -6.98 18.70
C THR A 104 -3.47 -5.91 17.88
N PRO A 105 -3.67 -4.70 18.44
CA PRO A 105 -4.13 -3.55 17.68
C PRO A 105 -3.30 -3.42 16.40
N LEU A 106 -3.92 -3.00 15.30
CA LEU A 106 -3.25 -2.76 14.00
C LEU A 106 -1.90 -2.09 14.26
N SER A 107 -0.82 -2.74 13.86
CA SER A 107 0.51 -2.19 14.07
C SER A 107 0.60 -0.84 13.36
N ARG A 108 1.47 0.04 13.83
CA ARG A 108 1.72 1.33 13.15
C ARG A 108 2.01 1.13 11.66
N GLN A 109 2.74 0.09 11.31
CA GLN A 109 3.12 -0.23 9.94
C GLN A 109 1.92 -0.61 9.07
N GLU A 110 0.92 -1.32 9.62
CA GLU A 110 -0.33 -1.62 8.93
C GLU A 110 -1.13 -0.33 8.64
N ILE A 111 -1.22 0.56 9.62
CA ILE A 111 -1.89 1.85 9.44
C ILE A 111 -1.19 2.70 8.38
N GLU A 112 0.14 2.70 8.36
CA GLU A 112 0.94 3.42 7.37
C GLU A 112 0.77 2.82 5.97
N ALA A 113 0.73 1.49 5.83
CA ALA A 113 0.47 0.80 4.56
C ALA A 113 -0.96 1.05 4.07
N ASP A 114 -1.96 1.00 4.95
CA ASP A 114 -3.35 1.32 4.62
C ASP A 114 -3.51 2.78 4.19
N LEU A 115 -2.86 3.71 4.89
CA LEU A 115 -2.87 5.12 4.53
C LEU A 115 -2.22 5.34 3.16
N PHE A 116 -1.08 4.71 2.89
CA PHE A 116 -0.43 4.75 1.59
C PHE A 116 -1.33 4.18 0.48
N ALA A 117 -1.94 3.01 0.71
CA ALA A 117 -2.86 2.39 -0.24
C ALA A 117 -4.06 3.29 -0.56
N SER A 118 -4.60 4.02 0.44
CA SER A 118 -5.76 4.87 0.25
C SER A 118 -5.55 5.98 -0.79
N TYR A 119 -4.31 6.45 -1.00
CA TYR A 119 -3.99 7.43 -2.05
C TYR A 119 -4.14 6.88 -3.48
N PHE A 120 -4.01 5.56 -3.66
CA PHE A 120 -4.27 4.90 -4.95
C PHE A 120 -5.75 4.72 -5.25
N ILE A 121 -6.63 4.89 -4.25
CA ILE A 121 -8.07 4.56 -4.33
C ILE A 121 -8.92 5.81 -4.47
N VAL A 122 -8.61 6.88 -3.72
CA VAL A 122 -9.38 8.13 -3.72
C VAL A 122 -8.42 9.31 -3.60
N SER A 123 -8.63 10.34 -4.43
CA SER A 123 -7.83 11.56 -4.40
C SER A 123 -8.19 12.48 -3.22
N ASP A 124 -7.29 13.40 -2.89
CA ASP A 124 -7.55 14.42 -1.87
C ASP A 124 -8.67 15.37 -2.32
N GLU A 125 -8.77 15.64 -3.63
CA GLU A 125 -9.80 16.45 -4.25
C GLU A 125 -11.18 15.82 -4.05
N GLU A 126 -11.31 14.51 -4.36
CA GLU A 126 -12.58 13.77 -4.15
C GLU A 126 -12.98 13.75 -2.67
N ILE A 127 -12.01 13.55 -1.76
CA ILE A 127 -12.29 13.58 -0.30
C ILE A 127 -12.86 14.95 0.12
N LYS A 128 -12.27 16.05 -0.39
CA LYS A 128 -12.73 17.41 -0.09
C LYS A 128 -14.15 17.70 -0.63
N GLU A 129 -14.40 17.27 -1.88
CA GLU A 129 -15.70 17.47 -2.54
C GLU A 129 -16.82 16.69 -1.86
N ILE A 130 -16.56 15.42 -1.54
CA ILE A 130 -17.55 14.56 -0.88
C ILE A 130 -17.82 15.03 0.55
N ASN A 131 -16.79 15.41 1.29
CA ASN A 131 -16.81 15.88 2.69
C ASN A 131 -17.74 15.07 3.63
N ASN A 132 -17.82 13.75 3.39
CA ASN A 132 -18.60 12.81 4.18
C ASN A 132 -17.80 11.52 4.37
N LEU A 133 -17.22 11.36 5.55
CA LEU A 133 -16.32 10.24 5.86
C LEU A 133 -17.03 8.88 5.80
N THR A 134 -18.27 8.80 6.23
CA THR A 134 -19.06 7.56 6.16
C THR A 134 -19.27 7.14 4.72
N TYR A 135 -19.66 8.07 3.86
CA TYR A 135 -19.84 7.80 2.44
C TYR A 135 -18.52 7.37 1.77
N ILE A 136 -17.39 8.04 2.08
CA ILE A 136 -16.09 7.69 1.54
C ILE A 136 -15.69 6.28 1.98
N SER A 137 -15.81 5.98 3.28
CA SER A 137 -15.49 4.67 3.86
C SER A 137 -16.27 3.54 3.17
N GLU A 138 -17.57 3.71 3.01
CA GLU A 138 -18.47 2.71 2.41
C GLU A 138 -18.24 2.57 0.89
N SER A 139 -18.18 3.69 0.16
CA SER A 139 -18.08 3.69 -1.30
C SER A 139 -16.73 3.16 -1.81
N TYR A 140 -15.66 3.51 -1.11
CA TYR A 140 -14.30 3.08 -1.47
C TYR A 140 -13.82 1.86 -0.67
N LYS A 141 -14.64 1.35 0.27
CA LYS A 141 -14.30 0.24 1.17
C LYS A 141 -13.01 0.45 1.94
N LEU A 142 -12.78 1.69 2.36
CA LEU A 142 -11.67 2.08 3.20
C LEU A 142 -12.07 2.02 4.67
N ASN A 143 -11.10 1.71 5.54
CA ASN A 143 -11.31 1.81 6.97
C ASN A 143 -11.61 3.27 7.35
N TYR A 144 -12.66 3.50 8.15
CA TYR A 144 -13.10 4.84 8.58
C TYR A 144 -11.95 5.65 9.20
N ARG A 145 -11.13 5.02 10.04
CA ARG A 145 -9.95 5.65 10.66
C ARG A 145 -8.91 6.13 9.63
N ILE A 146 -8.79 5.44 8.49
CA ILE A 146 -7.92 5.87 7.39
C ILE A 146 -8.49 7.11 6.71
N CYS A 147 -9.83 7.15 6.53
CA CYS A 147 -10.51 8.33 5.99
C CYS A 147 -10.34 9.55 6.90
N GLU A 148 -10.46 9.37 8.23
CA GLU A 148 -10.19 10.44 9.22
C GLU A 148 -8.77 10.97 9.10
N LYS A 149 -7.77 10.07 9.06
CA LYS A 149 -6.36 10.46 8.90
C LYS A 149 -6.09 11.18 7.59
N ARG A 150 -6.72 10.75 6.49
CA ARG A 150 -6.60 11.46 5.20
C ARG A 150 -7.15 12.89 5.31
N LEU A 151 -8.30 13.04 5.95
CA LEU A 151 -8.91 14.36 6.15
C LEU A 151 -8.03 15.27 7.02
N GLU A 152 -7.45 14.75 8.10
CA GLU A 152 -6.49 15.49 8.93
C GLU A 152 -5.30 16.01 8.09
N TYR A 153 -4.72 15.20 7.20
CA TYR A 153 -3.61 15.61 6.34
C TYR A 153 -4.00 16.57 5.21
N ILE A 154 -5.26 16.67 4.88
CA ILE A 154 -5.75 17.60 3.87
C ILE A 154 -5.93 19.01 4.44
N PHE A 155 -6.33 19.12 5.70
CA PHE A 155 -6.69 20.41 6.33
C PHE A 155 -5.64 20.95 7.31
N ASN A 156 -4.56 20.21 7.59
CA ASN A 156 -3.39 20.66 8.35
C ASN A 156 -2.20 20.93 7.44
#